data_65c5902fbf6dcf6d7502e2056d5c82e2
#
_entry.id   65c5902fbf6dcf6d7502e2056d5c82e2
#
_cell.length_a   1.000
_cell.length_b   1.000
_cell.length_c   1.000
_cell.angle_alpha   90.00
_cell.angle_beta   90.00
_cell.angle_gamma   90.00
#
_symmetry.space_group_name_H-M   'P 1'
#
loop_
_entity.id
_entity.type
_entity.pdbx_description
1 polymer ?
#
loop_
_entity_poly.entity_id
_entity_poly.type
_entity_poly.pdbx_seq_one_letter_code
_entity_poly.pdbx_strand_id
1 'polypeptide(L)'
;MQSVETDRTTFTDLAADAHPAARVPVEVRVDVDDPFLAYRRARDETGGVYLATTGGQSGWGYFGTAPADFREVDPRAGGTLATLTEFLDGERLVRGDCDVPYPCGAVGWLSYDVARELESLPDSADADRALPNLQVARYDRFAAWEEPRGESVTLRVTACPRVDDFETPELAYEFGKQHALDLARAAAQGDPSVEDPPVETDEATFESDCTRESFADRVQTVKQYIRDGDTFQANVSQRLRAPAAVHPVEAFDALRTVNPAPYSALLEFPGVDLVSASPELLLHRDGDRIETEPIAGTRPRGETPDADDRLETDLLDD
;
A
#
# COMPACT_ATOMS: atom_id res chain seq x y z
N MET A 1 25.88 -6.29 -1.70
CA MET A 1 26.49 -6.90 -0.45
C MET A 1 25.49 -6.65 0.68
N GLN A 2 25.35 -7.58 1.66
CA GLN A 2 24.46 -7.35 2.81
C GLN A 2 25.27 -6.82 3.99
N SER A 3 24.77 -5.79 4.69
CA SER A 3 25.36 -5.27 5.92
C SER A 3 24.31 -5.17 7.02
N VAL A 4 24.69 -5.49 8.25
CA VAL A 4 23.83 -5.30 9.44
C VAL A 4 24.17 -3.92 10.01
N GLU A 5 23.19 -3.02 10.06
CA GLU A 5 23.40 -1.63 10.50
C GLU A 5 23.16 -1.46 12.00
N THR A 6 22.17 -2.18 12.55
CA THR A 6 21.85 -2.09 13.98
C THR A 6 22.92 -2.79 14.81
N ASP A 7 23.61 -2.04 15.67
CA ASP A 7 24.57 -2.59 16.62
C ASP A 7 23.85 -3.39 17.73
N ARG A 8 24.43 -4.54 18.09
CA ARG A 8 23.85 -5.44 19.11
C ARG A 8 23.70 -4.77 20.47
N THR A 9 24.72 -4.03 20.92
CA THR A 9 24.73 -3.38 22.23
C THR A 9 23.64 -2.30 22.27
N THR A 10 23.59 -1.46 21.23
CA THR A 10 22.55 -0.43 21.09
C THR A 10 21.15 -1.04 21.14
N PHE A 11 20.91 -2.14 20.41
CA PHE A 11 19.62 -2.82 20.45
C PHE A 11 19.29 -3.37 21.85
N THR A 12 20.25 -4.06 22.50
CA THR A 12 19.99 -4.68 23.80
C THR A 12 19.73 -3.64 24.90
N ASP A 13 20.43 -2.51 24.87
CA ASP A 13 20.21 -1.40 25.81
C ASP A 13 18.81 -0.78 25.60
N LEU A 14 18.41 -0.53 24.36
CA LEU A 14 17.07 -0.04 24.02
C LEU A 14 15.97 -1.02 24.48
N ALA A 15 16.15 -2.31 24.19
CA ALA A 15 15.18 -3.34 24.52
C ALA A 15 15.06 -3.55 26.05
N ALA A 16 16.15 -3.41 26.80
CA ALA A 16 16.15 -3.53 28.26
C ALA A 16 15.38 -2.40 28.96
N ASP A 17 15.45 -1.17 28.39
CA ASP A 17 14.78 0.02 28.91
C ASP A 17 13.33 0.18 28.37
N ALA A 18 12.96 -0.58 27.32
CA ALA A 18 11.67 -0.48 26.68
C ALA A 18 10.55 -1.17 27.48
N HIS A 19 9.30 -0.78 27.16
CA HIS A 19 8.14 -1.54 27.64
C HIS A 19 8.22 -2.98 27.09
N PRO A 20 7.88 -4.03 27.88
CA PRO A 20 7.96 -5.42 27.41
C PRO A 20 7.28 -5.67 26.06
N ALA A 21 6.11 -5.09 25.83
CA ALA A 21 5.40 -5.19 24.55
C ALA A 21 5.96 -4.30 23.42
N ALA A 22 7.13 -3.70 23.59
CA ALA A 22 7.74 -2.87 22.55
C ALA A 22 8.38 -3.72 21.45
N ARG A 23 8.32 -3.19 20.23
CA ARG A 23 9.07 -3.68 19.07
C ARG A 23 10.30 -2.79 18.86
N VAL A 24 11.45 -3.42 18.66
CA VAL A 24 12.72 -2.70 18.42
C VAL A 24 13.27 -3.15 17.06
N PRO A 25 13.55 -2.23 16.13
CA PRO A 25 14.00 -2.60 14.79
C PRO A 25 15.47 -3.07 14.76
N VAL A 26 15.72 -4.13 13.99
CA VAL A 26 17.05 -4.50 13.50
C VAL A 26 17.05 -4.22 12.00
N GLU A 27 17.98 -3.38 11.54
CA GLU A 27 18.13 -2.99 10.13
C GLU A 27 19.28 -3.74 9.46
N VAL A 28 19.01 -4.21 8.25
CA VAL A 28 19.99 -4.78 7.30
C VAL A 28 19.85 -4.03 5.99
N ARG A 29 20.97 -3.72 5.33
CA ARG A 29 20.97 -3.11 3.98
C ARG A 29 21.41 -4.11 2.93
N VAL A 30 20.77 -4.02 1.76
CA VAL A 30 21.12 -4.80 0.57
C VAL A 30 20.83 -3.99 -0.69
N ASP A 31 21.78 -4.01 -1.63
CA ASP A 31 21.60 -3.36 -2.92
C ASP A 31 20.85 -4.28 -3.88
N VAL A 32 19.91 -3.71 -4.62
CA VAL A 32 19.12 -4.36 -5.67
C VAL A 32 18.99 -3.46 -6.89
N ASP A 33 18.67 -4.04 -8.04
CA ASP A 33 18.47 -3.31 -9.28
C ASP A 33 17.09 -2.63 -9.33
N ASP A 34 16.05 -3.34 -8.90
CA ASP A 34 14.67 -2.87 -8.89
C ASP A 34 13.92 -3.42 -7.66
N PRO A 35 13.24 -2.57 -6.86
CA PRO A 35 12.50 -3.00 -5.68
C PRO A 35 11.32 -3.93 -6.01
N PHE A 36 10.69 -3.78 -7.17
CA PHE A 36 9.59 -4.65 -7.55
C PHE A 36 10.10 -6.04 -7.93
N LEU A 37 11.23 -6.13 -8.63
CA LEU A 37 11.89 -7.40 -8.87
C LEU A 37 12.35 -8.06 -7.55
N ALA A 38 12.80 -7.26 -6.59
CA ALA A 38 13.15 -7.74 -5.25
C ALA A 38 11.92 -8.28 -4.49
N TYR A 39 10.77 -7.60 -4.60
CA TYR A 39 9.49 -8.12 -4.08
C TYR A 39 9.10 -9.45 -4.73
N ARG A 40 9.12 -9.54 -6.06
CA ARG A 40 8.83 -10.78 -6.81
C ARG A 40 9.68 -11.95 -6.34
N ARG A 41 10.95 -11.70 -6.03
CA ARG A 41 11.89 -12.71 -5.50
C ARG A 41 11.60 -13.12 -4.05
N ALA A 42 11.06 -12.19 -3.26
CA ALA A 42 10.84 -12.39 -1.83
C ALA A 42 9.43 -12.88 -1.50
N ARG A 43 8.45 -12.72 -2.43
CA ARG A 43 7.05 -13.13 -2.20
C ARG A 43 6.93 -14.64 -2.03
N ASP A 44 5.90 -15.04 -1.32
CA ASP A 44 5.53 -16.44 -1.12
C ASP A 44 4.00 -16.61 -1.19
N GLU A 45 3.52 -17.82 -0.99
CA GLU A 45 2.09 -18.17 -1.06
C GLU A 45 1.25 -17.62 0.10
N THR A 46 1.87 -17.04 1.13
CA THR A 46 1.16 -16.56 2.34
C THR A 46 0.65 -15.13 2.22
N GLY A 47 0.89 -14.50 1.08
CA GLY A 47 0.50 -13.12 0.83
C GLY A 47 1.61 -12.12 1.04
N GLY A 48 1.50 -11.02 0.32
CA GLY A 48 2.47 -9.95 0.34
C GLY A 48 1.84 -8.61 0.02
N VAL A 49 2.61 -7.57 0.28
CA VAL A 49 2.22 -6.20 -0.04
C VAL A 49 3.39 -5.48 -0.69
N TYR A 50 3.09 -4.67 -1.69
CA TYR A 50 4.04 -3.76 -2.33
C TYR A 50 3.39 -2.38 -2.44
N LEU A 51 4.00 -1.38 -1.81
CA LEU A 51 3.54 0.00 -1.78
C LEU A 51 4.63 0.88 -2.39
N ALA A 52 4.30 1.62 -3.44
CA ALA A 52 5.26 2.45 -4.14
C ALA A 52 4.81 3.91 -4.21
N THR A 53 5.73 4.81 -3.90
CA THR A 53 5.65 6.21 -4.28
C THR A 53 6.32 6.35 -5.64
N THR A 54 5.57 6.74 -6.67
CA THR A 54 6.06 6.85 -8.05
C THR A 54 5.67 8.22 -8.65
N GLY A 55 5.83 8.41 -9.96
CA GLY A 55 5.45 9.68 -10.59
C GLY A 55 6.40 10.84 -10.30
N GLY A 56 7.60 10.58 -9.79
CA GLY A 56 8.63 11.59 -9.52
C GLY A 56 8.48 12.33 -8.19
N GLN A 57 7.56 11.89 -7.33
CA GLN A 57 7.44 12.41 -5.96
C GLN A 57 8.51 11.82 -5.05
N SER A 58 8.92 12.60 -4.04
CA SER A 58 9.78 12.10 -2.96
C SER A 58 8.94 11.36 -1.92
N GLY A 59 9.50 10.29 -1.39
CA GLY A 59 8.82 9.50 -0.37
C GLY A 59 9.49 8.15 -0.17
N TRP A 60 8.71 7.20 0.34
CA TRP A 60 9.19 5.86 0.63
C TRP A 60 8.32 4.81 -0.06
N GLY A 61 8.96 3.79 -0.61
CA GLY A 61 8.30 2.55 -0.99
C GLY A 61 8.56 1.46 0.04
N TYR A 62 7.67 0.47 0.09
CA TYR A 62 7.72 -0.64 1.04
C TYR A 62 7.27 -1.93 0.39
N PHE A 63 7.84 -3.04 0.81
CA PHE A 63 7.20 -4.33 0.63
C PHE A 63 7.37 -5.23 1.86
N GLY A 64 6.38 -6.08 2.09
CA GLY A 64 6.38 -7.09 3.12
C GLY A 64 5.85 -8.42 2.60
N THR A 65 6.38 -9.51 3.11
CA THR A 65 5.95 -10.88 2.81
C THR A 65 5.79 -11.66 4.09
N ALA A 66 5.02 -12.76 4.08
CA ALA A 66 4.77 -13.60 5.24
C ALA A 66 4.27 -12.78 6.45
N PRO A 67 3.03 -12.28 6.43
CA PRO A 67 2.47 -11.50 7.52
C PRO A 67 2.45 -12.32 8.84
N ALA A 68 2.75 -11.65 9.95
CA ALA A 68 2.72 -12.25 11.27
C ALA A 68 1.29 -12.48 11.81
N ASP A 69 0.33 -11.69 11.35
CA ASP A 69 -1.08 -11.82 11.70
C ASP A 69 -1.96 -11.23 10.58
N PHE A 70 -3.21 -11.72 10.47
CA PHE A 70 -4.17 -11.29 9.47
C PHE A 70 -5.57 -11.22 10.06
N ARG A 71 -6.34 -10.21 9.67
CA ARG A 71 -7.75 -10.07 10.03
C ARG A 71 -8.58 -9.69 8.82
N GLU A 72 -9.79 -10.24 8.81
CA GLU A 72 -10.82 -9.94 7.82
C GLU A 72 -12.14 -9.65 8.53
N VAL A 73 -12.92 -8.71 8.02
CA VAL A 73 -14.27 -8.40 8.49
C VAL A 73 -15.25 -8.61 7.35
N ASP A 74 -16.17 -9.55 7.55
CA ASP A 74 -17.27 -9.83 6.58
C ASP A 74 -18.12 -8.58 6.33
N PRO A 75 -18.59 -8.32 5.10
CA PRO A 75 -19.37 -7.13 4.74
C PRO A 75 -20.67 -6.98 5.52
N ARG A 76 -21.15 -8.04 6.15
CA ARG A 76 -22.40 -8.06 6.93
C ARG A 76 -22.17 -7.99 8.43
N ALA A 77 -20.91 -8.07 8.90
CA ALA A 77 -20.64 -8.20 10.32
C ALA A 77 -20.74 -6.88 11.08
N GLY A 78 -20.41 -5.75 10.46
CA GLY A 78 -20.24 -4.47 11.16
C GLY A 78 -19.05 -4.47 12.12
N GLY A 79 -18.76 -3.34 12.77
CA GLY A 79 -17.66 -3.22 13.73
C GLY A 79 -16.28 -3.24 13.11
N THR A 80 -16.16 -2.84 11.86
CA THR A 80 -14.91 -2.81 11.09
C THR A 80 -13.86 -1.94 11.74
N LEU A 81 -14.23 -0.71 12.13
CA LEU A 81 -13.32 0.23 12.77
C LEU A 81 -12.90 -0.24 14.17
N ALA A 82 -13.79 -0.89 14.91
CA ALA A 82 -13.46 -1.49 16.21
C ALA A 82 -12.44 -2.62 16.03
N THR A 83 -12.65 -3.52 15.06
CA THR A 83 -11.72 -4.61 14.74
C THR A 83 -10.35 -4.08 14.34
N LEU A 84 -10.28 -3.02 13.52
CA LEU A 84 -9.01 -2.39 13.15
C LEU A 84 -8.32 -1.78 14.38
N THR A 85 -9.08 -1.13 15.27
CA THR A 85 -8.56 -0.57 16.51
C THR A 85 -7.96 -1.65 17.41
N GLU A 86 -8.68 -2.74 17.65
CA GLU A 86 -8.21 -3.89 18.43
C GLU A 86 -6.96 -4.54 17.82
N PHE A 87 -6.91 -4.62 16.49
CA PHE A 87 -5.75 -5.20 15.77
C PHE A 87 -4.47 -4.39 15.97
N LEU A 88 -4.59 -3.08 16.14
CA LEU A 88 -3.47 -2.15 16.34
C LEU A 88 -3.21 -1.85 17.83
N ASP A 89 -4.11 -2.24 18.72
CA ASP A 89 -3.99 -1.91 20.14
C ASP A 89 -2.79 -2.61 20.79
N GLY A 90 -2.14 -1.91 21.70
CA GLY A 90 -0.99 -2.41 22.45
C GLY A 90 0.32 -2.49 21.68
N GLU A 91 0.33 -2.23 20.35
CA GLU A 91 1.57 -2.17 19.57
C GLU A 91 2.37 -0.91 19.92
N ARG A 92 3.66 -1.08 20.20
CA ARG A 92 4.58 -0.01 20.59
C ARG A 92 5.88 -0.16 19.82
N LEU A 93 6.38 0.94 19.26
CA LEU A 93 7.63 0.96 18.52
C LEU A 93 8.65 1.84 19.24
N VAL A 94 9.81 1.28 19.54
CA VAL A 94 10.98 2.00 20.06
C VAL A 94 12.05 1.98 18.98
N ARG A 95 12.18 3.09 18.24
CA ARG A 95 12.95 3.18 16.99
C ARG A 95 14.46 3.16 17.18
N GLY A 96 14.96 3.70 18.30
CA GLY A 96 16.38 4.00 18.43
C GLY A 96 16.86 4.91 17.29
N ASP A 97 17.95 4.53 16.62
CA ASP A 97 18.54 5.25 15.50
C ASP A 97 17.91 4.90 14.13
N CYS A 98 16.89 4.02 14.11
CA CYS A 98 16.20 3.66 12.87
C CYS A 98 15.29 4.80 12.40
N ASP A 99 15.63 5.40 11.26
CA ASP A 99 14.90 6.50 10.63
C ASP A 99 13.96 6.06 9.49
N VAL A 100 13.83 4.74 9.22
CA VAL A 100 12.80 4.21 8.33
C VAL A 100 11.43 4.58 8.90
N PRO A 101 10.55 5.31 8.19
CA PRO A 101 9.29 5.80 8.76
C PRO A 101 8.38 4.70 9.30
N TYR A 102 8.29 3.58 8.58
CA TYR A 102 7.51 2.40 9.00
C TYR A 102 8.40 1.14 8.95
N PRO A 103 9.20 0.87 10.02
CA PRO A 103 10.08 -0.30 10.03
C PRO A 103 9.33 -1.62 10.22
N CYS A 104 8.11 -1.57 10.70
CA CYS A 104 7.10 -2.63 10.77
C CYS A 104 5.72 -1.97 10.86
N GLY A 105 4.65 -2.75 10.77
CA GLY A 105 3.30 -2.21 10.91
C GLY A 105 2.23 -3.05 10.26
N ALA A 106 1.07 -2.45 10.04
CA ALA A 106 -0.07 -3.09 9.39
C ALA A 106 -0.32 -2.44 8.01
N VAL A 107 -0.64 -3.28 7.04
CA VAL A 107 -1.09 -2.87 5.70
C VAL A 107 -2.40 -3.55 5.40
N GLY A 108 -3.34 -2.82 4.81
CA GLY A 108 -4.64 -3.38 4.50
C GLY A 108 -5.47 -2.43 3.65
N TRP A 109 -6.71 -2.81 3.46
CA TRP A 109 -7.70 -2.00 2.75
C TRP A 109 -9.05 -2.04 3.45
N LEU A 110 -9.77 -0.95 3.31
CA LEU A 110 -11.13 -0.76 3.80
C LEU A 110 -12.09 -0.64 2.62
N SER A 111 -13.22 -1.32 2.69
CA SER A 111 -14.34 -1.08 1.78
C SER A 111 -14.82 0.37 1.93
N TYR A 112 -15.25 0.98 0.83
CA TYR A 112 -15.89 2.30 0.86
C TYR A 112 -17.13 2.32 1.80
N ASP A 113 -17.85 1.24 1.88
CA ASP A 113 -19.06 1.09 2.72
C ASP A 113 -18.77 1.14 4.24
N VAL A 114 -17.53 1.08 4.69
CA VAL A 114 -17.15 1.35 6.09
C VAL A 114 -17.57 2.76 6.52
N ALA A 115 -17.72 3.70 5.58
CA ALA A 115 -18.30 5.02 5.84
C ALA A 115 -19.70 4.94 6.51
N ARG A 116 -20.46 3.84 6.30
CA ARG A 116 -21.76 3.60 6.95
C ARG A 116 -21.69 3.35 8.46
N GLU A 117 -20.51 3.02 8.97
CA GLU A 117 -20.29 2.95 10.43
C GLU A 117 -20.15 4.35 11.07
N LEU A 118 -19.88 5.38 10.26
CA LEU A 118 -19.67 6.76 10.68
C LEU A 118 -20.85 7.66 10.31
N GLU A 119 -21.49 7.39 9.15
CA GLU A 119 -22.48 8.27 8.54
C GLU A 119 -23.78 7.53 8.26
N SER A 120 -24.90 8.25 8.36
CA SER A 120 -26.22 7.74 7.99
C SER A 120 -26.44 7.87 6.49
N LEU A 121 -26.13 6.83 5.74
CA LEU A 121 -26.27 6.77 4.29
C LEU A 121 -27.49 5.94 3.87
N PRO A 122 -28.13 6.26 2.71
CA PRO A 122 -29.23 5.45 2.19
C PRO A 122 -28.81 4.00 1.93
N ASP A 123 -29.66 3.04 2.28
CA ASP A 123 -29.43 1.61 2.06
C ASP A 123 -29.87 1.18 0.64
N SER A 124 -29.37 1.89 -0.37
CA SER A 124 -29.72 1.69 -1.77
C SER A 124 -28.59 1.10 -2.61
N ALA A 125 -27.42 0.88 -2.02
CA ALA A 125 -26.29 0.30 -2.71
C ALA A 125 -26.36 -1.23 -2.69
N ASP A 126 -26.17 -1.85 -3.86
CA ASP A 126 -26.12 -3.30 -3.99
C ASP A 126 -24.72 -3.83 -3.63
N ALA A 127 -24.66 -4.74 -2.66
CA ALA A 127 -23.46 -5.52 -2.36
C ALA A 127 -23.37 -6.71 -3.34
N ASP A 128 -23.07 -6.45 -4.60
CA ASP A 128 -23.04 -7.44 -5.68
C ASP A 128 -21.75 -8.30 -5.72
N ARG A 129 -20.78 -7.96 -4.89
CA ARG A 129 -19.55 -8.72 -4.64
C ARG A 129 -19.45 -8.97 -3.15
N ALA A 130 -19.22 -10.19 -2.75
CA ALA A 130 -19.02 -10.55 -1.34
C ALA A 130 -17.60 -10.17 -0.86
N LEU A 131 -17.16 -8.93 -1.14
CA LEU A 131 -15.88 -8.43 -0.68
C LEU A 131 -15.96 -8.08 0.80
N PRO A 132 -14.93 -8.38 1.61
CA PRO A 132 -14.89 -7.99 3.01
C PRO A 132 -14.90 -6.47 3.20
N ASN A 133 -15.31 -6.00 4.37
CA ASN A 133 -15.20 -4.58 4.74
C ASN A 133 -13.77 -4.19 5.09
N LEU A 134 -12.99 -5.14 5.56
CA LEU A 134 -11.59 -4.95 5.93
C LEU A 134 -10.83 -6.23 5.63
N GLN A 135 -9.66 -6.09 5.04
CA GLN A 135 -8.57 -7.05 5.19
C GLN A 135 -7.33 -6.29 5.62
N VAL A 136 -6.68 -6.74 6.69
CA VAL A 136 -5.46 -6.13 7.23
C VAL A 136 -4.49 -7.20 7.68
N ALA A 137 -3.23 -7.02 7.32
CA ALA A 137 -2.13 -7.90 7.69
C ALA A 137 -1.10 -7.11 8.49
N ARG A 138 -0.53 -7.74 9.54
CA ARG A 138 0.56 -7.18 10.31
C ARG A 138 1.86 -7.80 9.87
N TYR A 139 2.83 -6.96 9.59
CA TYR A 139 4.18 -7.31 9.20
C TYR A 139 5.15 -6.87 10.29
N ASP A 140 5.91 -7.77 10.82
CA ASP A 140 7.00 -7.51 11.77
C ASP A 140 8.33 -7.22 11.06
N ARG A 141 8.33 -7.31 9.73
CA ARG A 141 9.46 -6.97 8.85
C ARG A 141 9.02 -6.34 7.54
N PHE A 142 9.78 -5.34 7.10
CA PHE A 142 9.62 -4.71 5.79
C PHE A 142 10.95 -4.53 5.09
N ALA A 143 10.93 -4.50 3.77
CA ALA A 143 11.96 -3.86 2.97
C ALA A 143 11.45 -2.50 2.52
N ALA A 144 12.23 -1.45 2.75
CA ALA A 144 11.90 -0.06 2.43
C ALA A 144 12.97 0.56 1.55
N TRP A 145 12.61 1.55 0.74
CA TRP A 145 13.54 2.35 -0.05
C TRP A 145 13.02 3.77 -0.22
N GLU A 146 13.95 4.69 -0.50
CA GLU A 146 13.63 6.10 -0.78
C GLU A 146 13.36 6.35 -2.27
N GLU A 147 12.43 7.26 -2.55
CA GLU A 147 12.14 7.79 -3.88
C GLU A 147 12.39 9.32 -3.90
N PRO A 148 12.87 9.90 -5.04
CA PRO A 148 13.19 9.24 -6.31
C PRO A 148 14.49 8.45 -6.23
N ARG A 149 14.52 7.29 -6.85
CA ARG A 149 15.67 6.38 -6.87
C ARG A 149 16.60 6.63 -8.07
N GLY A 150 17.88 6.21 -7.92
CA GLY A 150 18.87 6.13 -8.99
C GLY A 150 18.82 4.81 -9.76
N GLU A 151 19.92 4.49 -10.47
CA GLU A 151 20.08 3.24 -11.22
C GLU A 151 20.18 2.00 -10.31
N SER A 152 20.67 2.15 -9.09
CA SER A 152 20.70 1.11 -8.07
C SER A 152 19.96 1.59 -6.82
N VAL A 153 19.37 0.67 -6.10
CA VAL A 153 18.57 0.95 -4.90
C VAL A 153 19.10 0.16 -3.73
N THR A 154 19.38 0.84 -2.64
CA THR A 154 19.65 0.19 -1.36
C THR A 154 18.35 -0.05 -0.63
N LEU A 155 17.95 -1.31 -0.50
CA LEU A 155 16.85 -1.70 0.38
C LEU A 155 17.30 -1.65 1.82
N ARG A 156 16.49 -1.02 2.66
CA ARG A 156 16.60 -0.98 4.10
C ARG A 156 15.61 -2.01 4.66
N VAL A 157 16.12 -3.18 4.97
CA VAL A 157 15.31 -4.31 5.47
C VAL A 157 15.29 -4.25 6.98
N THR A 158 14.13 -4.03 7.55
CA THR A 158 13.91 -3.97 8.99
C THR A 158 13.13 -5.18 9.47
N ALA A 159 13.50 -5.72 10.63
CA ALA A 159 12.70 -6.68 11.38
C ALA A 159 12.57 -6.19 12.82
N CYS A 160 11.36 -6.20 13.34
CA CYS A 160 10.99 -5.61 14.63
C CYS A 160 10.45 -6.68 15.58
N PRO A 161 11.32 -7.51 16.19
CA PRO A 161 10.89 -8.46 17.21
C PRO A 161 10.22 -7.74 18.38
N ARG A 162 9.19 -8.35 18.96
CA ARG A 162 8.56 -7.89 20.18
C ARG A 162 9.38 -8.39 21.36
N VAL A 163 9.77 -7.50 22.28
CA VAL A 163 10.76 -7.81 23.31
C VAL A 163 10.29 -8.93 24.25
N ASP A 164 9.02 -8.95 24.65
CA ASP A 164 8.44 -9.95 25.57
C ASP A 164 8.22 -11.34 24.95
N ASP A 165 8.40 -11.51 23.64
CA ASP A 165 8.36 -12.82 23.01
C ASP A 165 9.67 -13.62 23.24
N PHE A 166 10.69 -13.01 23.86
CA PHE A 166 12.01 -13.59 24.04
C PHE A 166 12.46 -13.53 25.50
N GLU A 167 13.21 -14.55 25.94
CA GLU A 167 13.74 -14.62 27.32
C GLU A 167 14.77 -13.50 27.61
N THR A 168 15.50 -13.05 26.60
CA THR A 168 16.49 -11.96 26.73
C THR A 168 16.51 -11.05 25.52
N PRO A 169 16.93 -9.78 25.67
CA PRO A 169 17.11 -8.85 24.55
C PRO A 169 18.08 -9.36 23.47
N GLU A 170 19.09 -10.12 23.84
CA GLU A 170 20.06 -10.70 22.91
C GLU A 170 19.41 -11.72 21.98
N LEU A 171 18.48 -12.52 22.49
CA LEU A 171 17.73 -13.48 21.67
C LEU A 171 16.78 -12.74 20.72
N ALA A 172 16.13 -11.68 21.17
CA ALA A 172 15.32 -10.83 20.31
C ALA A 172 16.15 -10.21 19.18
N TYR A 173 17.35 -9.71 19.49
CA TYR A 173 18.28 -9.18 18.49
C TYR A 173 18.68 -10.23 17.43
N GLU A 174 19.12 -11.41 17.86
CA GLU A 174 19.55 -12.47 16.93
C GLU A 174 18.39 -12.94 16.05
N PHE A 175 17.19 -13.03 16.61
CA PHE A 175 15.99 -13.32 15.84
C PHE A 175 15.70 -12.23 14.79
N GLY A 176 15.62 -10.95 15.22
CA GLY A 176 15.38 -9.83 14.32
C GLY A 176 16.43 -9.74 13.20
N LYS A 177 17.72 -9.89 13.57
CA LYS A 177 18.82 -9.93 12.60
C LYS A 177 18.65 -11.05 11.57
N GLN A 178 18.34 -12.26 12.01
CA GLN A 178 18.17 -13.39 11.10
C GLN A 178 16.97 -13.17 10.17
N HIS A 179 15.83 -12.67 10.71
CA HIS A 179 14.64 -12.38 9.94
C HIS A 179 14.87 -11.29 8.86
N ALA A 180 15.61 -10.24 9.21
CA ALA A 180 15.98 -9.20 8.25
C ALA A 180 16.95 -9.74 7.17
N LEU A 181 17.94 -10.54 7.56
CA LEU A 181 18.86 -11.18 6.61
C LEU A 181 18.16 -12.16 5.68
N ASP A 182 17.17 -12.92 6.15
CA ASP A 182 16.41 -13.86 5.34
C ASP A 182 15.58 -13.14 4.28
N LEU A 183 14.89 -12.05 4.63
CA LEU A 183 14.17 -11.21 3.67
C LEU A 183 15.14 -10.55 2.68
N ALA A 184 16.26 -9.99 3.15
CA ALA A 184 17.28 -9.39 2.28
C ALA A 184 17.87 -10.40 1.28
N ARG A 185 18.08 -11.65 1.72
CA ARG A 185 18.57 -12.74 0.86
C ARG A 185 17.51 -13.14 -0.17
N ALA A 186 16.26 -13.32 0.24
CA ALA A 186 15.15 -13.63 -0.64
C ALA A 186 14.98 -12.55 -1.71
N ALA A 187 14.96 -11.27 -1.32
CA ALA A 187 14.86 -10.11 -2.21
C ALA A 187 15.98 -10.04 -3.26
N ALA A 188 17.22 -10.41 -2.87
CA ALA A 188 18.36 -10.36 -3.77
C ALA A 188 18.51 -11.61 -4.69
N GLN A 189 18.06 -12.78 -4.25
CA GLN A 189 18.45 -14.06 -4.86
C GLN A 189 17.30 -15.05 -5.12
N GLY A 190 16.07 -14.74 -4.68
CA GLY A 190 14.90 -15.60 -4.87
C GLY A 190 14.48 -15.72 -6.34
N ASP A 191 13.55 -16.60 -6.62
CA ASP A 191 12.96 -16.76 -7.94
C ASP A 191 11.90 -15.68 -8.18
N PRO A 192 12.00 -14.85 -9.24
CA PRO A 192 11.02 -13.83 -9.55
C PRO A 192 9.82 -14.34 -10.35
N SER A 193 9.77 -15.63 -10.69
CA SER A 193 8.65 -16.19 -11.44
C SER A 193 7.35 -16.10 -10.65
N VAL A 194 6.25 -15.99 -11.36
CA VAL A 194 4.90 -16.04 -10.79
C VAL A 194 4.16 -17.23 -11.38
N GLU A 195 3.14 -17.67 -10.69
CA GLU A 195 2.28 -18.77 -11.09
C GLU A 195 1.48 -18.38 -12.34
N ASP A 196 0.82 -19.37 -12.94
CA ASP A 196 -0.10 -19.15 -14.06
C ASP A 196 -1.25 -18.24 -13.67
N PRO A 197 -1.82 -17.47 -14.60
CA PRO A 197 -2.96 -16.61 -14.31
C PRO A 197 -4.16 -17.44 -13.81
N PRO A 198 -5.05 -16.82 -12.98
CA PRO A 198 -6.21 -17.53 -12.43
C PRO A 198 -7.14 -18.15 -13.49
N VAL A 199 -7.16 -17.57 -14.69
CA VAL A 199 -7.98 -18.05 -15.83
C VAL A 199 -7.10 -18.17 -17.06
N GLU A 200 -6.98 -19.38 -17.60
CA GLU A 200 -6.30 -19.62 -18.88
C GLU A 200 -7.28 -19.27 -20.04
N THR A 201 -6.98 -18.22 -20.77
CA THR A 201 -7.74 -17.79 -21.96
C THR A 201 -6.86 -16.98 -22.90
N ASP A 202 -7.04 -17.21 -24.21
CA ASP A 202 -6.34 -16.45 -25.26
C ASP A 202 -6.96 -15.06 -25.48
N GLU A 203 -8.21 -14.84 -25.04
CA GLU A 203 -8.95 -13.60 -25.23
C GLU A 203 -9.67 -13.19 -23.93
N ALA A 204 -9.39 -11.98 -23.47
CA ALA A 204 -10.13 -11.35 -22.38
C ALA A 204 -11.00 -10.21 -22.93
N THR A 205 -12.32 -10.41 -22.92
CA THR A 205 -13.28 -9.37 -23.30
C THR A 205 -13.76 -8.62 -22.06
N PHE A 206 -13.68 -7.29 -22.12
CA PHE A 206 -14.20 -6.44 -21.04
C PHE A 206 -15.70 -6.18 -21.19
N GLU A 207 -16.43 -6.44 -20.14
CA GLU A 207 -17.84 -6.09 -20.00
C GLU A 207 -18.01 -4.86 -19.11
N SER A 208 -18.70 -3.83 -19.59
CA SER A 208 -19.02 -2.62 -18.83
C SER A 208 -20.31 -2.78 -18.03
N ASP A 209 -20.37 -2.22 -16.82
CA ASP A 209 -21.58 -2.17 -16.00
C ASP A 209 -22.61 -1.15 -16.50
N CYS A 210 -22.25 -0.28 -17.44
CA CYS A 210 -23.13 0.72 -18.02
C CYS A 210 -22.78 1.01 -19.48
N THR A 211 -23.77 1.52 -20.25
CA THR A 211 -23.52 2.03 -21.59
C THR A 211 -22.89 3.41 -21.56
N ARG A 212 -22.30 3.84 -22.68
CA ARG A 212 -21.74 5.19 -22.84
C ARG A 212 -22.79 6.27 -22.57
N GLU A 213 -24.02 6.07 -23.07
CA GLU A 213 -25.12 7.01 -22.90
C GLU A 213 -25.51 7.12 -21.43
N SER A 214 -25.68 5.98 -20.72
CA SER A 214 -25.99 5.96 -19.31
C SER A 214 -24.89 6.63 -18.46
N PHE A 215 -23.62 6.44 -18.81
CA PHE A 215 -22.50 7.12 -18.13
C PHE A 215 -22.56 8.63 -18.36
N ALA A 216 -22.79 9.06 -19.61
CA ALA A 216 -22.92 10.48 -19.96
C ALA A 216 -24.08 11.15 -19.20
N ASP A 217 -25.24 10.47 -19.07
CA ASP A 217 -26.38 10.98 -18.32
C ASP A 217 -26.06 11.16 -16.83
N ARG A 218 -25.33 10.22 -16.20
CA ARG A 218 -24.85 10.36 -14.82
C ARG A 218 -23.96 11.61 -14.68
N VAL A 219 -23.02 11.82 -15.60
CA VAL A 219 -22.15 13.01 -15.59
C VAL A 219 -22.96 14.30 -15.74
N GLN A 220 -23.97 14.33 -16.64
CA GLN A 220 -24.83 15.51 -16.78
C GLN A 220 -25.66 15.80 -15.51
N THR A 221 -26.14 14.76 -14.86
CA THR A 221 -26.86 14.88 -13.57
C THR A 221 -25.97 15.49 -12.51
N VAL A 222 -24.73 14.99 -12.35
CA VAL A 222 -23.76 15.56 -11.38
C VAL A 222 -23.44 17.02 -11.72
N LYS A 223 -23.22 17.34 -12.99
CA LYS A 223 -23.03 18.74 -13.44
C LYS A 223 -24.24 19.64 -13.09
N GLN A 224 -25.44 19.10 -13.06
CA GLN A 224 -26.61 19.86 -12.59
C GLN A 224 -26.55 20.07 -11.09
N TYR A 225 -26.23 19.06 -10.25
CA TYR A 225 -26.09 19.22 -8.81
C TYR A 225 -25.00 20.24 -8.43
N ILE A 226 -23.90 20.30 -9.20
CA ILE A 226 -22.86 21.33 -9.00
C ILE A 226 -23.43 22.72 -9.27
N ARG A 227 -24.18 22.91 -10.38
CA ARG A 227 -24.81 24.21 -10.71
C ARG A 227 -25.86 24.64 -9.69
N ASP A 228 -26.59 23.69 -9.11
CA ASP A 228 -27.63 23.94 -8.11
C ASP A 228 -27.07 24.16 -6.69
N GLY A 229 -25.76 23.90 -6.51
CA GLY A 229 -25.06 24.09 -5.24
C GLY A 229 -25.21 22.90 -4.27
N ASP A 230 -25.71 21.76 -4.75
CA ASP A 230 -25.90 20.55 -3.93
C ASP A 230 -24.56 19.85 -3.64
N THR A 231 -23.60 19.98 -4.55
CA THR A 231 -22.22 19.48 -4.38
C THR A 231 -21.23 20.37 -5.14
N PHE A 232 -19.96 20.32 -4.80
CA PHE A 232 -18.90 21.03 -5.54
C PHE A 232 -18.09 20.10 -6.44
N GLN A 233 -18.03 18.80 -6.13
CA GLN A 233 -17.30 17.78 -6.88
C GLN A 233 -17.92 16.40 -6.64
N ALA A 234 -17.88 15.55 -7.66
CA ALA A 234 -18.19 14.13 -7.51
C ALA A 234 -17.40 13.28 -8.50
N ASN A 235 -16.96 12.12 -8.05
CA ASN A 235 -16.31 11.12 -8.86
C ASN A 235 -17.35 10.18 -9.48
N VAL A 236 -17.49 10.22 -10.81
CA VAL A 236 -18.42 9.32 -11.53
C VAL A 236 -17.61 8.13 -12.04
N SER A 237 -17.78 6.99 -11.39
CA SER A 237 -17.07 5.76 -11.75
C SER A 237 -17.85 4.88 -12.73
N GLN A 238 -17.09 4.05 -13.45
CA GLN A 238 -17.63 2.88 -14.16
C GLN A 238 -16.82 1.65 -13.80
N ARG A 239 -17.42 0.48 -13.95
CA ARG A 239 -16.78 -0.80 -13.70
C ARG A 239 -16.69 -1.60 -14.99
N LEU A 240 -15.50 -2.12 -15.25
CA LEU A 240 -15.26 -3.10 -16.29
C LEU A 240 -14.95 -4.45 -15.63
N ARG A 241 -15.42 -5.52 -16.23
CA ARG A 241 -15.17 -6.90 -15.81
C ARG A 241 -14.54 -7.68 -16.95
N ALA A 242 -13.57 -8.51 -16.63
CA ALA A 242 -12.96 -9.46 -17.56
C ALA A 242 -12.51 -10.70 -16.79
N PRO A 243 -12.36 -11.86 -17.45
CA PRO A 243 -11.66 -12.99 -16.84
C PRO A 243 -10.25 -12.59 -16.36
N ALA A 244 -9.82 -13.12 -15.22
CA ALA A 244 -8.49 -12.87 -14.67
C ALA A 244 -7.41 -13.64 -15.43
N ALA A 245 -7.17 -13.27 -16.69
CA ALA A 245 -6.24 -13.88 -17.62
C ALA A 245 -4.78 -13.39 -17.47
N VAL A 246 -4.52 -12.55 -16.46
CA VAL A 246 -3.20 -12.05 -16.12
C VAL A 246 -3.00 -12.21 -14.62
N HIS A 247 -1.83 -12.67 -14.20
CA HIS A 247 -1.50 -12.76 -12.78
C HIS A 247 -1.45 -11.34 -12.16
N PRO A 248 -1.97 -11.09 -10.94
CA PRO A 248 -2.01 -9.77 -10.31
C PRO A 248 -0.65 -9.06 -10.26
N VAL A 249 0.43 -9.79 -10.00
CA VAL A 249 1.81 -9.28 -10.03
C VAL A 249 2.19 -8.73 -11.40
N GLU A 250 1.87 -9.44 -12.49
CA GLU A 250 2.14 -8.99 -13.85
C GLU A 250 1.23 -7.80 -14.23
N ALA A 251 -0.02 -7.80 -13.77
CA ALA A 251 -0.94 -6.68 -13.96
C ALA A 251 -0.41 -5.40 -13.27
N PHE A 252 0.15 -5.53 -12.07
CA PHE A 252 0.76 -4.40 -11.36
C PHE A 252 2.02 -3.90 -12.07
N ASP A 253 2.87 -4.80 -12.57
CA ASP A 253 4.08 -4.43 -13.31
C ASP A 253 3.75 -3.63 -14.58
N ALA A 254 2.73 -4.05 -15.31
CA ALA A 254 2.23 -3.31 -16.46
C ALA A 254 1.63 -1.95 -16.03
N LEU A 255 0.80 -1.93 -14.98
CA LEU A 255 0.14 -0.72 -14.49
C LEU A 255 1.14 0.34 -14.05
N ARG A 256 2.13 0.00 -13.23
CA ARG A 256 3.15 0.94 -12.76
C ARG A 256 4.00 1.55 -13.87
N THR A 257 4.07 0.86 -15.03
CA THR A 257 4.80 1.34 -16.21
C THR A 257 3.97 2.34 -17.01
N VAL A 258 2.68 2.08 -17.20
CA VAL A 258 1.80 2.92 -18.05
C VAL A 258 1.11 4.04 -17.28
N ASN A 259 0.95 3.88 -15.97
CA ASN A 259 0.33 4.85 -15.08
C ASN A 259 1.09 4.96 -13.76
N PRO A 260 2.29 5.58 -13.75
CA PRO A 260 3.07 5.77 -12.53
C PRO A 260 2.37 6.79 -11.61
N ALA A 261 1.57 6.29 -10.67
CA ALA A 261 0.86 7.11 -9.69
C ALA A 261 1.61 7.14 -8.34
N PRO A 262 1.55 8.25 -7.59
CA PRO A 262 2.32 8.42 -6.36
C PRO A 262 1.92 7.46 -5.23
N TYR A 263 0.69 6.92 -5.26
CA TYR A 263 0.18 5.99 -4.25
C TYR A 263 -0.28 4.69 -4.90
N SER A 264 0.69 3.92 -5.40
CA SER A 264 0.45 2.65 -6.08
C SER A 264 0.62 1.47 -5.12
N ALA A 265 -0.26 0.49 -5.20
CA ALA A 265 -0.26 -0.67 -4.33
C ALA A 265 -0.58 -1.98 -5.06
N LEU A 266 0.13 -3.03 -4.68
CA LEU A 266 -0.25 -4.42 -4.89
C LEU A 266 -0.43 -5.06 -3.52
N LEU A 267 -1.61 -5.61 -3.24
CA LEU A 267 -1.92 -6.35 -2.03
C LEU A 267 -2.38 -7.75 -2.45
N GLU A 268 -1.63 -8.77 -2.07
CA GLU A 268 -1.97 -10.18 -2.31
C GLU A 268 -2.52 -10.76 -1.01
N PHE A 269 -3.85 -10.77 -0.87
CA PHE A 269 -4.53 -11.25 0.33
C PHE A 269 -5.43 -12.45 0.04
N PRO A 270 -5.76 -13.28 1.04
CA PRO A 270 -6.63 -14.42 0.84
C PRO A 270 -7.95 -14.03 0.15
N GLY A 271 -8.20 -14.61 -1.03
CA GLY A 271 -9.44 -14.41 -1.80
C GLY A 271 -9.55 -13.10 -2.58
N VAL A 272 -8.66 -12.13 -2.37
CA VAL A 272 -8.68 -10.83 -3.07
C VAL A 272 -7.29 -10.29 -3.31
N ASP A 273 -6.92 -10.13 -4.56
CA ASP A 273 -5.73 -9.37 -4.95
C ASP A 273 -6.15 -7.96 -5.39
N LEU A 274 -5.51 -6.94 -4.84
CA LEU A 274 -5.74 -5.55 -5.21
C LEU A 274 -4.54 -4.99 -5.95
N VAL A 275 -4.79 -4.48 -7.16
CA VAL A 275 -3.83 -3.76 -7.99
C VAL A 275 -4.34 -2.33 -8.12
N SER A 276 -3.58 -1.37 -7.61
CA SER A 276 -4.04 0.02 -7.48
C SER A 276 -2.98 1.01 -7.96
N ALA A 277 -3.45 2.08 -8.59
CA ALA A 277 -2.69 3.28 -8.89
C ALA A 277 -3.54 4.51 -8.53
N SER A 278 -3.21 5.16 -7.42
CA SER A 278 -3.93 6.34 -6.93
C SER A 278 -3.08 7.60 -7.12
N PRO A 279 -3.64 8.68 -7.69
CA PRO A 279 -2.93 9.94 -7.84
C PRO A 279 -2.93 10.78 -6.56
N GLU A 280 -3.73 10.44 -5.57
CA GLU A 280 -4.14 11.33 -4.49
C GLU A 280 -3.94 10.69 -3.12
N LEU A 281 -3.42 11.49 -2.17
CA LEU A 281 -3.33 11.15 -0.76
C LEU A 281 -4.67 11.40 -0.07
N LEU A 282 -5.30 10.33 0.42
CA LEU A 282 -6.52 10.47 1.23
C LEU A 282 -6.20 11.09 2.59
N LEU A 283 -5.26 10.49 3.32
CA LEU A 283 -4.87 10.92 4.65
C LEU A 283 -3.48 10.39 5.00
N HIS A 284 -2.62 11.27 5.48
CA HIS A 284 -1.37 10.91 6.14
C HIS A 284 -1.37 11.47 7.56
N ARG A 285 -0.91 10.68 8.51
CA ARG A 285 -0.72 11.12 9.90
C ARG A 285 0.68 10.77 10.38
N ASP A 286 1.38 11.78 10.88
CA ASP A 286 2.66 11.63 11.58
C ASP A 286 2.59 12.39 12.93
N GLY A 287 2.49 11.64 14.02
CA GLY A 287 2.25 12.19 15.35
C GLY A 287 0.97 13.04 15.40
N ASP A 288 1.12 14.34 15.62
CA ASP A 288 0.03 15.32 15.67
C ASP A 288 -0.23 16.01 14.31
N ARG A 289 0.62 15.76 13.31
CA ARG A 289 0.43 16.29 11.96
C ARG A 289 -0.50 15.38 11.17
N ILE A 290 -1.52 15.98 10.57
CA ILE A 290 -2.45 15.33 9.64
C ILE A 290 -2.35 16.09 8.31
N GLU A 291 -2.29 15.33 7.21
CA GLU A 291 -2.15 15.85 5.86
C GLU A 291 -3.12 15.13 4.91
N THR A 292 -3.71 15.88 4.01
CA THR A 292 -4.52 15.40 2.89
C THR A 292 -4.20 16.26 1.67
N GLU A 293 -4.21 15.68 0.48
CA GLU A 293 -3.87 16.35 -0.79
C GLU A 293 -5.04 16.20 -1.78
N PRO A 294 -6.13 16.97 -1.61
CA PRO A 294 -7.26 16.87 -2.52
C PRO A 294 -6.90 17.43 -3.90
N ILE A 295 -7.19 16.67 -4.96
CA ILE A 295 -6.98 17.04 -6.35
C ILE A 295 -8.32 17.52 -6.93
N ALA A 296 -8.29 18.61 -7.73
CA ALA A 296 -9.43 19.11 -8.50
C ALA A 296 -9.15 19.04 -10.01
N GLY A 297 -8.98 20.18 -10.68
CA GLY A 297 -8.63 20.23 -12.09
C GLY A 297 -7.22 19.72 -12.37
N THR A 298 -7.00 19.18 -13.56
CA THR A 298 -5.69 18.68 -13.99
C THR A 298 -5.45 19.03 -15.45
N ARG A 299 -4.21 19.40 -15.79
CA ARG A 299 -3.75 19.60 -17.16
C ARG A 299 -2.45 18.83 -17.38
N PRO A 300 -2.19 18.32 -18.60
CA PRO A 300 -0.90 17.75 -18.93
C PRO A 300 0.19 18.83 -18.87
N ARG A 301 1.44 18.43 -18.64
CA ARG A 301 2.58 19.35 -18.78
C ARG A 301 2.80 19.69 -20.25
N GLY A 302 3.15 20.95 -20.52
CA GLY A 302 3.46 21.40 -21.87
C GLY A 302 4.80 20.85 -22.37
N GLU A 303 4.88 20.54 -23.68
CA GLU A 303 6.13 20.11 -24.32
C GLU A 303 7.18 21.24 -24.40
N THR A 304 6.75 22.49 -24.26
CA THR A 304 7.60 23.68 -24.26
C THR A 304 7.18 24.59 -23.10
N PRO A 305 8.07 25.48 -22.60
CA PRO A 305 7.71 26.44 -21.54
C PRO A 305 6.46 27.27 -21.88
N ASP A 306 6.36 27.78 -23.13
CA ASP A 306 5.19 28.57 -23.55
C ASP A 306 3.89 27.75 -23.61
N ALA A 307 3.98 26.44 -23.87
CA ALA A 307 2.82 25.56 -23.85
C ALA A 307 2.42 25.22 -22.41
N ASP A 308 3.38 25.06 -21.52
CA ASP A 308 3.17 24.81 -20.11
C ASP A 308 2.50 26.01 -19.42
N ASP A 309 3.00 27.24 -19.68
CA ASP A 309 2.41 28.49 -19.15
C ASP A 309 0.94 28.69 -19.62
N ARG A 310 0.63 28.26 -20.86
CA ARG A 310 -0.77 28.31 -21.35
C ARG A 310 -1.68 27.30 -20.65
N LEU A 311 -1.18 26.08 -20.39
CA LEU A 311 -1.95 25.05 -19.70
C LEU A 311 -2.13 25.39 -18.22
N GLU A 312 -1.14 26.03 -17.58
CA GLU A 312 -1.28 26.59 -16.25
C GLU A 312 -2.36 27.68 -16.19
N THR A 313 -2.33 28.63 -17.16
CA THR A 313 -3.35 29.68 -17.26
C THR A 313 -4.75 29.08 -17.46
N ASP A 314 -4.89 28.11 -18.35
CA ASP A 314 -6.16 27.40 -18.59
C ASP A 314 -6.68 26.67 -17.34
N LEU A 315 -5.78 26.12 -16.52
CA LEU A 315 -6.13 25.47 -15.26
C LEU A 315 -6.60 26.49 -14.19
N LEU A 316 -5.99 27.67 -14.17
CA LEU A 316 -6.35 28.73 -13.21
C LEU A 316 -7.65 29.44 -13.57
N ASP A 317 -8.02 29.45 -14.85
CA ASP A 317 -9.24 30.09 -15.37
C ASP A 317 -10.46 29.12 -15.40
N ASP A 318 -10.27 27.83 -15.11
CA ASP A 318 -11.32 26.79 -15.10
C ASP A 318 -12.02 26.72 -13.74
#